data_8d105ff4809e1fdcb6bf0a4a6fbba747
#
_entry.id   8d105ff4809e1fdcb6bf0a4a6fbba747
#
_cell.length_a   1.000
_cell.length_b   1.000
_cell.length_c   1.000
_cell.angle_alpha   90.00
_cell.angle_beta   90.00
_cell.angle_gamma   90.00
#
_symmetry.space_group_name_H-M   'P 1'
#
loop_
_entity.id
_entity.type
_entity.pdbx_description
1 polymer ?
#
loop_
_entity_poly.entity_id
_entity_poly.type
_entity_poly.pdbx_seq_one_letter_code
_entity_poly.pdbx_strand_id
1 'polypeptide(L)'
;VRLTSFANDGRAESRYGRRMFKALLRRPLMPLLALPLLLAPVPLPAQSGTAPYVVAESGRSFGRLQDAVDAIGEGEGTIRVASGYHRDCAVQTAGRIAFVAVEPGRAIFDGVTCEGKAALVLRGAGAKIDGIVFQNMRVPDGNGAGIRLEKSDLDVVNSLFRNSEEGILTADDPAATLTIDRSTFSRLGRCDRGLSCAHSVYTGVYGRVVVTRTRFEKGSGGHYLKTRSPRVEIRDNSFDDTQGTATNYLIDLPAGSTGRIANNLMIQGRDKENYGALIAVAAEARDNPSRGLVIEGNRASVPQGTGRKTIFVADWSGEALAIGPNELGPGLTRFEKI
;
A
#
# COMPACT_ATOMS: atom_id res chain seq x y z
N VAL A 1 6.51 -43.39 21.95
CA VAL A 1 7.18 -43.71 23.24
C VAL A 1 7.10 -42.49 24.14
N ARG A 2 6.21 -42.68 25.14
CA ARG A 2 6.14 -42.16 26.54
C ARG A 2 6.51 -40.71 26.87
N LEU A 3 5.48 -40.07 27.37
CA LEU A 3 5.30 -39.04 28.42
C LEU A 3 6.33 -39.08 29.56
N THR A 4 6.70 -37.92 30.10
CA THR A 4 6.72 -37.71 31.58
C THR A 4 6.45 -36.25 31.93
N SER A 5 5.47 -36.08 32.78
CA SER A 5 5.02 -34.94 33.58
C SER A 5 5.94 -34.76 34.79
N PHE A 6 6.14 -33.53 35.26
CA PHE A 6 6.36 -33.24 36.69
C PHE A 6 5.73 -31.90 37.08
N ALA A 7 4.78 -31.99 38.00
CA ALA A 7 4.26 -30.90 38.83
C ALA A 7 5.01 -30.92 40.19
N ASN A 8 5.15 -29.76 40.83
CA ASN A 8 5.13 -29.55 42.30
C ASN A 8 5.23 -28.04 42.54
N ASP A 9 4.31 -27.44 43.15
CA ASP A 9 3.71 -27.29 44.47
C ASP A 9 4.70 -26.72 45.52
N GLY A 10 4.34 -25.64 46.23
CA GLY A 10 5.11 -25.03 47.31
C GLY A 10 4.50 -23.75 47.87
N ARG A 11 3.47 -23.89 48.72
CA ARG A 11 2.98 -22.82 49.61
C ARG A 11 4.01 -22.50 50.71
N ALA A 12 4.02 -21.24 51.16
CA ALA A 12 4.35 -20.93 52.56
C ALA A 12 3.66 -19.63 53.01
N GLU A 13 2.77 -19.81 53.96
CA GLU A 13 2.23 -18.76 54.83
C GLU A 13 3.27 -18.37 55.90
N SER A 14 3.23 -17.11 56.34
CA SER A 14 3.69 -16.78 57.69
C SER A 14 2.92 -15.58 58.27
N ARG A 15 2.29 -15.91 59.42
CA ARG A 15 1.60 -14.97 60.31
C ARG A 15 2.61 -14.30 61.25
N TYR A 16 2.20 -13.19 61.82
CA TYR A 16 2.39 -12.61 63.17
C TYR A 16 2.27 -11.08 63.04
N GLY A 17 1.63 -10.29 63.89
CA GLY A 17 1.02 -10.47 65.17
C GLY A 17 0.45 -9.13 65.67
N ARG A 18 -0.59 -9.24 66.45
CA ARG A 18 -1.32 -8.15 67.11
C ARG A 18 -0.47 -7.39 68.15
N ARG A 19 -0.72 -6.09 68.33
CA ARG A 19 -0.98 -5.52 69.70
C ARG A 19 -1.70 -4.19 69.62
N MET A 20 -2.71 -4.10 70.52
CA MET A 20 -3.57 -2.97 70.87
C MET A 20 -2.81 -1.88 71.61
N PHE A 21 -3.27 -0.60 71.46
CA PHE A 21 -3.39 0.31 72.61
C PHE A 21 -4.59 1.23 72.41
N LYS A 22 -5.50 1.21 73.41
CA LYS A 22 -6.64 2.12 73.58
C LYS A 22 -6.16 3.39 74.24
N ALA A 23 -6.61 4.54 73.78
CA ALA A 23 -6.75 5.75 74.61
C ALA A 23 -7.99 6.54 74.19
N LEU A 24 -8.94 6.61 75.06
CA LEU A 24 -10.13 7.47 74.96
C LEU A 24 -9.75 8.92 75.21
N LEU A 25 -10.23 9.80 74.33
CA LEU A 25 -10.47 11.21 74.73
C LEU A 25 -11.77 11.68 74.04
N ARG A 26 -12.82 11.89 74.85
CA ARG A 26 -14.08 12.49 74.49
C ARG A 26 -13.88 13.99 74.29
N ARG A 27 -14.35 14.52 73.15
CA ARG A 27 -14.63 15.94 72.92
C ARG A 27 -16.03 16.09 72.32
N PRO A 28 -16.74 17.19 72.62
CA PRO A 28 -18.17 17.30 72.35
C PRO A 28 -18.48 17.63 70.90
N LEU A 29 -19.59 17.08 70.40
CA LEU A 29 -20.13 17.37 69.07
C LEU A 29 -20.71 18.82 69.04
N MET A 30 -20.20 19.64 68.17
CA MET A 30 -20.89 20.79 67.63
C MET A 30 -21.57 20.40 66.29
N PRO A 31 -22.84 20.74 66.03
CA PRO A 31 -23.45 20.45 64.75
C PRO A 31 -22.96 21.47 63.70
N LEU A 32 -22.18 21.02 62.74
CA LEU A 32 -21.93 21.77 61.53
C LEU A 32 -23.18 21.69 60.62
N LEU A 33 -23.84 22.80 60.39
CA LEU A 33 -24.82 22.95 59.33
C LEU A 33 -24.08 22.76 58.01
N ALA A 34 -24.28 21.63 57.34
CA ALA A 34 -23.81 21.41 55.96
C ALA A 34 -24.77 22.14 54.98
N LEU A 35 -24.32 23.23 54.45
CA LEU A 35 -24.97 23.92 53.31
C LEU A 35 -24.71 23.06 52.07
N PRO A 36 -25.71 22.58 51.32
CA PRO A 36 -25.47 21.84 50.08
C PRO A 36 -24.93 22.82 49.01
N LEU A 37 -23.65 22.68 48.70
CA LEU A 37 -23.06 23.35 47.52
C LEU A 37 -23.61 22.68 46.27
N LEU A 38 -24.61 23.29 45.65
CA LEU A 38 -25.08 22.90 44.31
C LEU A 38 -23.97 23.20 43.32
N LEU A 39 -23.12 22.21 43.06
CA LEU A 39 -22.21 22.20 41.91
C LEU A 39 -23.05 22.06 40.65
N ALA A 40 -23.33 23.13 39.98
CA ALA A 40 -23.85 23.11 38.63
C ALA A 40 -22.83 22.36 37.73
N PRO A 41 -23.26 21.42 36.87
CA PRO A 41 -22.35 20.77 35.94
C PRO A 41 -21.78 21.84 35.00
N VAL A 42 -20.48 22.10 35.09
CA VAL A 42 -19.76 22.90 34.10
C VAL A 42 -19.79 22.07 32.80
N PRO A 43 -20.41 22.57 31.72
CA PRO A 43 -20.34 21.86 30.46
C PRO A 43 -18.85 21.78 30.05
N LEU A 44 -18.30 20.58 29.97
CA LEU A 44 -17.01 20.34 29.32
C LEU A 44 -17.13 20.91 27.90
N PRO A 45 -16.20 21.77 27.46
CA PRO A 45 -16.19 22.20 26.08
C PRO A 45 -16.13 20.94 25.23
N ALA A 46 -17.13 20.74 24.37
CA ALA A 46 -17.06 19.71 23.34
C ALA A 46 -15.75 19.97 22.60
N GLN A 47 -14.84 19.01 22.64
CA GLN A 47 -13.66 19.04 21.78
C GLN A 47 -14.21 19.09 20.36
N SER A 48 -14.17 20.27 19.75
CA SER A 48 -14.39 20.44 18.33
C SER A 48 -13.20 19.79 17.63
N GLY A 49 -13.23 18.44 17.51
CA GLY A 49 -12.35 17.72 16.64
C GLY A 49 -12.51 18.36 15.27
N THR A 50 -11.48 19.03 14.78
CA THR A 50 -11.47 19.58 13.42
C THR A 50 -11.79 18.42 12.48
N ALA A 51 -12.84 18.60 11.67
CA ALA A 51 -13.27 17.57 10.72
C ALA A 51 -12.07 17.17 9.83
N PRO A 52 -11.84 15.87 9.60
CA PRO A 52 -10.58 15.37 9.02
C PRO A 52 -10.40 15.73 7.55
N TYR A 53 -11.44 16.15 6.85
CA TYR A 53 -11.40 16.44 5.42
C TYR A 53 -11.83 17.87 5.15
N VAL A 54 -10.98 18.63 4.45
CA VAL A 54 -11.25 20.02 4.10
C VAL A 54 -11.15 20.19 2.59
N VAL A 55 -12.22 20.66 1.96
CA VAL A 55 -12.17 21.12 0.57
C VAL A 55 -11.49 22.48 0.54
N ALA A 56 -10.29 22.54 -0.01
CA ALA A 56 -9.39 23.70 0.10
C ALA A 56 -9.99 24.97 -0.53
N GLU A 57 -10.67 24.82 -1.66
CA GLU A 57 -11.22 25.92 -2.45
C GLU A 57 -12.39 26.62 -1.74
N SER A 58 -13.18 25.87 -0.97
CA SER A 58 -14.35 26.42 -0.23
C SER A 58 -14.08 26.62 1.25
N GLY A 59 -13.01 26.05 1.79
CA GLY A 59 -12.74 26.01 3.24
C GLY A 59 -13.70 25.15 4.04
N ARG A 60 -14.66 24.46 3.39
CA ARG A 60 -15.65 23.60 4.08
C ARG A 60 -14.98 22.33 4.59
N SER A 61 -15.34 21.97 5.82
CA SER A 61 -14.83 20.79 6.51
C SER A 61 -15.88 19.70 6.60
N PHE A 62 -15.47 18.44 6.50
CA PHE A 62 -16.34 17.26 6.44
C PHE A 62 -15.85 16.18 7.39
N GLY A 63 -16.79 15.48 8.05
CA GLY A 63 -16.51 14.34 8.91
C GLY A 63 -16.30 13.04 8.15
N ARG A 64 -16.81 12.94 6.92
CA ARG A 64 -16.69 11.78 6.04
C ARG A 64 -16.04 12.19 4.73
N LEU A 65 -15.18 11.30 4.21
CA LEU A 65 -14.48 11.55 2.94
C LEU A 65 -15.45 11.64 1.77
N GLN A 66 -16.48 10.78 1.73
CA GLN A 66 -17.48 10.81 0.66
C GLN A 66 -18.18 12.15 0.58
N ASP A 67 -18.53 12.75 1.73
CA ASP A 67 -19.22 14.06 1.74
C ASP A 67 -18.34 15.18 1.17
N ALA A 68 -17.01 15.08 1.35
CA ALA A 68 -16.04 16.01 0.75
C ALA A 68 -15.92 15.81 -0.76
N VAL A 69 -15.92 14.54 -1.22
CA VAL A 69 -15.94 14.20 -2.65
C VAL A 69 -17.21 14.70 -3.32
N ASP A 70 -18.37 14.44 -2.71
CA ASP A 70 -19.68 14.87 -3.23
C ASP A 70 -19.82 16.39 -3.29
N ALA A 71 -19.18 17.10 -2.35
CA ALA A 71 -19.19 18.57 -2.33
C ALA A 71 -18.39 19.20 -3.49
N ILE A 72 -17.43 18.50 -4.09
CA ILE A 72 -16.70 18.91 -5.30
C ILE A 72 -17.55 18.56 -6.55
N GLY A 73 -18.18 17.39 -6.55
CA GLY A 73 -19.07 16.94 -7.63
C GLY A 73 -18.34 16.82 -8.97
N GLU A 74 -18.89 17.47 -10.01
CA GLU A 74 -18.33 17.45 -11.39
C GLU A 74 -17.14 18.42 -11.57
N GLY A 75 -16.85 19.25 -10.56
CA GLY A 75 -15.80 20.28 -10.63
C GLY A 75 -14.39 19.73 -10.41
N GLU A 76 -13.49 20.68 -10.19
CA GLU A 76 -12.12 20.41 -9.75
C GLU A 76 -11.93 20.88 -8.31
N GLY A 77 -11.22 20.12 -7.50
CA GLY A 77 -10.99 20.52 -6.11
C GLY A 77 -9.92 19.68 -5.42
N THR A 78 -9.49 20.22 -4.27
CA THR A 78 -8.48 19.60 -3.41
C THR A 78 -9.08 19.25 -2.06
N ILE A 79 -9.05 17.98 -1.68
CA ILE A 79 -9.38 17.51 -0.35
C ILE A 79 -8.09 17.40 0.45
N ARG A 80 -7.92 18.28 1.44
CA ARG A 80 -6.87 18.18 2.44
C ARG A 80 -7.27 17.17 3.50
N VAL A 81 -6.43 16.15 3.71
CA VAL A 81 -6.66 15.07 4.66
C VAL A 81 -5.79 15.31 5.89
N ALA A 82 -6.42 15.47 7.05
CA ALA A 82 -5.71 15.71 8.31
C ALA A 82 -4.84 14.50 8.71
N SER A 83 -3.82 14.75 9.54
CA SER A 83 -3.02 13.69 10.15
C SER A 83 -3.88 12.82 11.05
N GLY A 84 -3.66 11.50 11.02
CA GLY A 84 -4.39 10.52 11.83
C GLY A 84 -4.76 9.27 11.06
N TYR A 85 -5.47 8.37 11.75
CA TYR A 85 -6.02 7.14 11.17
C TYR A 85 -7.46 7.39 10.72
N HIS A 86 -7.72 7.14 9.44
CA HIS A 86 -9.03 7.29 8.82
C HIS A 86 -9.61 5.91 8.50
N ARG A 87 -10.64 5.52 9.23
CA ARG A 87 -11.44 4.32 8.92
C ARG A 87 -12.58 4.73 8.00
N ASP A 88 -12.21 5.16 6.80
CA ASP A 88 -13.11 5.76 5.82
C ASP A 88 -12.69 5.38 4.42
N CYS A 89 -13.60 5.55 3.46
CA CYS A 89 -13.34 5.34 2.04
C CYS A 89 -14.23 6.27 1.21
N ALA A 90 -13.94 6.42 -0.08
CA ALA A 90 -14.78 7.19 -0.98
C ALA A 90 -14.81 6.62 -2.40
N VAL A 91 -15.91 6.90 -3.09
CA VAL A 91 -16.13 6.66 -4.51
C VAL A 91 -16.20 8.02 -5.22
N GLN A 92 -15.23 8.32 -6.07
CA GLN A 92 -15.26 9.49 -6.95
C GLN A 92 -15.91 9.10 -8.28
N THR A 93 -17.10 9.57 -8.55
CA THR A 93 -17.84 9.26 -9.79
C THR A 93 -17.71 10.33 -10.87
N ALA A 94 -17.29 11.55 -10.50
CA ALA A 94 -17.19 12.70 -11.38
C ALA A 94 -16.01 13.60 -10.97
N GLY A 95 -15.78 14.69 -11.69
CA GLY A 95 -14.82 15.74 -11.37
C GLY A 95 -13.35 15.28 -11.38
N ARG A 96 -12.48 16.23 -11.12
CA ARG A 96 -11.03 16.02 -10.94
C ARG A 96 -10.64 16.38 -9.50
N ILE A 97 -10.19 15.40 -8.73
CA ILE A 97 -9.97 15.59 -7.29
C ILE A 97 -8.52 15.28 -6.91
N ALA A 98 -7.88 16.22 -6.20
CA ALA A 98 -6.62 15.99 -5.52
C ALA A 98 -6.89 15.63 -4.05
N PHE A 99 -6.40 14.47 -3.61
CA PHE A 99 -6.40 14.04 -2.21
C PHE A 99 -5.00 14.28 -1.65
N VAL A 100 -4.85 15.25 -0.76
CA VAL A 100 -3.54 15.72 -0.29
C VAL A 100 -3.45 15.63 1.22
N ALA A 101 -2.48 14.89 1.73
CA ALA A 101 -2.20 14.87 3.17
C ALA A 101 -1.72 16.25 3.63
N VAL A 102 -2.25 16.76 4.74
CA VAL A 102 -1.78 18.00 5.38
C VAL A 102 -0.30 17.84 5.77
N GLU A 103 0.05 16.67 6.30
CA GLU A 103 1.43 16.26 6.59
C GLU A 103 1.70 14.94 5.85
N PRO A 104 2.61 14.92 4.87
CA PRO A 104 2.92 13.72 4.10
C PRO A 104 3.30 12.54 5.01
N GLY A 105 2.69 11.37 4.77
CA GLY A 105 2.90 10.16 5.54
C GLY A 105 2.14 10.09 6.87
N ARG A 106 1.33 11.10 7.20
CA ARG A 106 0.59 11.16 8.47
C ARG A 106 -0.93 10.97 8.30
N ALA A 107 -1.48 11.11 7.12
CA ALA A 107 -2.87 10.79 6.78
C ALA A 107 -2.94 9.30 6.37
N ILE A 108 -3.56 8.45 7.20
CA ILE A 108 -3.50 6.98 7.09
C ILE A 108 -4.90 6.42 6.92
N PHE A 109 -5.23 5.94 5.72
CA PHE A 109 -6.44 5.14 5.49
C PHE A 109 -6.17 3.70 5.90
N ASP A 110 -7.02 3.15 6.80
CA ASP A 110 -6.77 1.88 7.48
C ASP A 110 -7.97 0.92 7.40
N GLY A 111 -7.82 -0.09 6.55
CA GLY A 111 -8.65 -1.30 6.52
C GLY A 111 -10.11 -1.13 6.09
N VAL A 112 -10.54 0.06 5.63
CA VAL A 112 -11.90 0.27 5.13
C VAL A 112 -11.89 0.42 3.62
N THR A 113 -12.79 -0.30 2.96
CA THR A 113 -12.93 -0.30 1.51
C THR A 113 -14.35 0.06 1.10
N CYS A 114 -14.50 0.88 0.08
CA CYS A 114 -15.76 1.11 -0.60
C CYS A 114 -15.99 0.06 -1.69
N GLU A 115 -17.25 -0.29 -1.92
CA GLU A 115 -17.70 -1.26 -2.94
C GLU A 115 -17.01 -2.63 -2.85
N GLY A 116 -16.44 -3.00 -1.69
CA GLY A 116 -15.63 -4.22 -1.58
C GLY A 116 -14.39 -4.22 -2.49
N LYS A 117 -13.80 -3.04 -2.78
CA LYS A 117 -12.68 -2.87 -3.71
C LYS A 117 -11.48 -2.17 -3.09
N ALA A 118 -11.64 -0.92 -2.65
CA ALA A 118 -10.51 -0.08 -2.26
C ALA A 118 -10.89 1.04 -1.29
N ALA A 119 -9.90 1.67 -0.64
CA ALA A 119 -10.13 2.88 0.12
C ALA A 119 -10.59 4.04 -0.78
N LEU A 120 -10.02 4.16 -1.98
CA LEU A 120 -10.48 5.09 -3.01
C LEU A 120 -10.87 4.32 -4.28
N VAL A 121 -12.13 4.47 -4.70
CA VAL A 121 -12.61 3.98 -6.00
C VAL A 121 -12.76 5.19 -6.92
N LEU A 122 -11.92 5.26 -7.96
CA LEU A 122 -11.76 6.45 -8.80
C LEU A 122 -12.32 6.19 -10.20
N ARG A 123 -13.36 6.93 -10.56
CA ARG A 123 -14.00 6.91 -11.90
C ARG A 123 -14.42 8.30 -12.38
N GLY A 124 -13.84 9.34 -11.78
CA GLY A 124 -14.03 10.73 -12.19
C GLY A 124 -13.25 11.13 -13.46
N ALA A 125 -13.05 12.42 -13.67
CA ALA A 125 -12.30 12.97 -14.79
C ALA A 125 -10.77 12.95 -14.59
N GLY A 126 -10.31 12.51 -13.42
CA GLY A 126 -8.92 12.34 -13.03
C GLY A 126 -8.73 12.48 -11.53
N ALA A 127 -7.59 12.02 -11.01
CA ALA A 127 -7.27 12.17 -9.61
C ALA A 127 -5.77 12.38 -9.37
N LYS A 128 -5.46 13.02 -8.24
CA LYS A 128 -4.10 13.10 -7.70
C LYS A 128 -4.10 12.64 -6.24
N ILE A 129 -3.11 11.86 -5.86
CA ILE A 129 -2.88 11.42 -4.49
C ILE A 129 -1.50 11.93 -4.06
N ASP A 130 -1.43 12.65 -2.94
CA ASP A 130 -0.16 13.20 -2.48
C ASP A 130 0.03 13.00 -0.97
N GLY A 131 1.08 12.30 -0.58
CA GLY A 131 1.51 12.11 0.81
C GLY A 131 0.63 11.20 1.67
N ILE A 132 -0.26 10.40 1.08
CA ILE A 132 -1.22 9.56 1.81
C ILE A 132 -0.66 8.16 2.04
N VAL A 133 -1.02 7.56 3.17
CA VAL A 133 -0.76 6.16 3.51
C VAL A 133 -2.03 5.33 3.37
N PHE A 134 -1.96 4.22 2.64
CA PHE A 134 -3.00 3.21 2.54
C PHE A 134 -2.51 1.90 3.14
N GLN A 135 -3.26 1.32 4.08
CA GLN A 135 -2.86 0.07 4.71
C GLN A 135 -4.02 -0.85 5.07
N ASN A 136 -3.70 -2.14 5.20
CA ASN A 136 -4.58 -3.19 5.72
C ASN A 136 -5.87 -3.41 4.89
N MET A 137 -5.85 -3.09 3.60
CA MET A 137 -7.01 -3.32 2.72
C MET A 137 -7.17 -4.80 2.43
N ARG A 138 -8.33 -5.35 2.75
CA ARG A 138 -8.71 -6.74 2.55
C ARG A 138 -10.14 -6.83 2.05
N VAL A 139 -10.39 -7.67 1.05
CA VAL A 139 -11.74 -7.95 0.52
C VAL A 139 -11.92 -9.44 0.25
N PRO A 140 -13.16 -9.94 0.13
CA PRO A 140 -13.41 -11.37 -0.04
C PRO A 140 -12.75 -12.00 -1.27
N ASP A 141 -12.68 -11.28 -2.39
CA ASP A 141 -12.08 -11.74 -3.65
C ASP A 141 -10.54 -11.65 -3.68
N GLY A 142 -9.93 -11.11 -2.61
CA GLY A 142 -8.49 -11.05 -2.46
C GLY A 142 -7.78 -9.92 -3.20
N ASN A 143 -8.51 -8.89 -3.66
CA ASN A 143 -7.99 -7.75 -4.42
C ASN A 143 -8.19 -6.42 -3.69
N GLY A 144 -8.21 -6.43 -2.34
CA GLY A 144 -8.35 -5.22 -1.52
C GLY A 144 -7.21 -4.25 -1.72
N ALA A 145 -7.49 -3.12 -2.35
CA ALA A 145 -6.51 -2.15 -2.79
C ALA A 145 -6.54 -0.83 -2.00
N GLY A 146 -5.43 -0.13 -1.98
CA GLY A 146 -5.43 1.28 -1.57
C GLY A 146 -6.27 2.11 -2.54
N ILE A 147 -6.06 1.88 -3.85
CA ILE A 147 -6.77 2.57 -4.94
C ILE A 147 -7.29 1.54 -5.96
N ARG A 148 -8.60 1.62 -6.25
CA ARG A 148 -9.21 1.03 -7.45
C ARG A 148 -9.43 2.14 -8.46
N LEU A 149 -8.64 2.15 -9.53
CA LEU A 149 -8.76 3.12 -10.63
C LEU A 149 -9.58 2.48 -11.75
N GLU A 150 -10.76 3.02 -12.03
CA GLU A 150 -11.66 2.45 -13.03
C GLU A 150 -11.60 3.18 -14.36
N LYS A 151 -11.17 4.46 -14.37
CA LYS A 151 -10.91 5.23 -15.58
C LYS A 151 -10.13 6.51 -15.30
N SER A 152 -9.67 7.17 -16.36
CA SER A 152 -9.01 8.48 -16.36
C SER A 152 -7.59 8.48 -15.75
N ASP A 153 -6.95 9.62 -15.81
CA ASP A 153 -5.58 9.79 -15.32
C ASP A 153 -5.51 9.74 -13.80
N LEU A 154 -4.42 9.14 -13.31
CA LEU A 154 -4.08 9.16 -11.89
C LEU A 154 -2.60 9.52 -11.70
N ASP A 155 -2.36 10.54 -10.88
CA ASP A 155 -1.04 10.88 -10.37
C ASP A 155 -0.90 10.49 -8.89
N VAL A 156 0.07 9.65 -8.57
CA VAL A 156 0.39 9.23 -7.19
C VAL A 156 1.80 9.71 -6.86
N VAL A 157 1.91 10.55 -5.85
CA VAL A 157 3.21 11.06 -5.41
C VAL A 157 3.38 10.95 -3.90
N ASN A 158 4.61 10.78 -3.43
CA ASN A 158 4.99 10.79 -2.01
C ASN A 158 4.15 9.88 -1.11
N SER A 159 3.53 8.83 -1.64
CA SER A 159 2.53 8.03 -0.95
C SER A 159 3.06 6.65 -0.55
N LEU A 160 2.45 6.03 0.46
CA LEU A 160 2.84 4.73 0.97
C LEU A 160 1.66 3.76 0.94
N PHE A 161 1.84 2.63 0.27
CA PHE A 161 0.90 1.50 0.25
C PHE A 161 1.54 0.33 1.00
N ARG A 162 0.84 -0.22 2.00
CA ARG A 162 1.43 -1.31 2.79
C ARG A 162 0.40 -2.26 3.38
N ASN A 163 0.85 -3.51 3.62
CA ASN A 163 0.08 -4.54 4.34
C ASN A 163 -1.32 -4.79 3.75
N SER A 164 -1.51 -4.59 2.46
CA SER A 164 -2.79 -4.78 1.76
C SER A 164 -2.68 -5.92 0.75
N GLU A 165 -3.79 -6.34 0.17
CA GLU A 165 -3.77 -7.32 -0.90
C GLU A 165 -3.20 -6.70 -2.17
N GLU A 166 -3.56 -5.45 -2.49
CA GLU A 166 -2.95 -4.66 -3.55
C GLU A 166 -2.68 -3.21 -3.12
N GLY A 167 -1.75 -2.55 -3.80
CA GLY A 167 -1.57 -1.10 -3.65
C GLY A 167 -2.51 -0.35 -4.59
N ILE A 168 -2.36 -0.59 -5.89
CA ILE A 168 -3.17 0.02 -6.96
C ILE A 168 -3.62 -1.09 -7.91
N LEU A 169 -4.93 -1.16 -8.15
CA LEU A 169 -5.55 -2.04 -9.15
C LEU A 169 -6.37 -1.21 -10.13
N THR A 170 -6.14 -1.37 -11.44
CA THR A 170 -6.93 -0.65 -12.43
C THR A 170 -7.90 -1.52 -13.22
N ALA A 171 -8.92 -0.92 -13.78
CA ALA A 171 -9.63 -1.44 -14.95
C ALA A 171 -8.84 -1.05 -16.23
N ASP A 172 -9.47 -1.20 -17.40
CA ASP A 172 -8.89 -0.77 -18.67
C ASP A 172 -9.32 0.67 -19.00
N ASP A 173 -8.36 1.49 -19.39
CA ASP A 173 -8.59 2.80 -20.01
C ASP A 173 -7.41 3.14 -20.95
N PRO A 174 -7.49 2.76 -22.23
CA PRO A 174 -6.40 2.96 -23.19
C PRO A 174 -6.05 4.42 -23.49
N ALA A 175 -6.91 5.37 -23.11
CA ALA A 175 -6.65 6.79 -23.29
C ALA A 175 -5.90 7.44 -22.11
N ALA A 176 -5.91 6.77 -20.95
CA ALA A 176 -5.44 7.33 -19.69
C ALA A 176 -3.98 7.00 -19.39
N THR A 177 -3.41 7.80 -18.47
CA THR A 177 -2.06 7.63 -17.93
C THR A 177 -2.13 7.39 -16.42
N LEU A 178 -1.38 6.40 -15.93
CA LEU A 178 -1.04 6.25 -14.53
C LEU A 178 0.40 6.72 -14.30
N THR A 179 0.57 7.70 -13.43
CA THR A 179 1.89 8.16 -12.97
C THR A 179 2.09 7.84 -11.49
N ILE A 180 3.20 7.20 -11.15
CA ILE A 180 3.61 6.92 -9.76
C ILE A 180 5.02 7.48 -9.57
N ASP A 181 5.18 8.39 -8.63
CA ASP A 181 6.47 9.02 -8.36
C ASP A 181 6.76 9.10 -6.86
N ARG A 182 8.03 8.89 -6.44
CA ARG A 182 8.48 9.01 -5.05
C ARG A 182 7.58 8.31 -4.03
N SER A 183 7.03 7.16 -4.40
CA SER A 183 6.12 6.40 -3.57
C SER A 183 6.74 5.09 -3.08
N THR A 184 6.10 4.44 -2.11
CA THR A 184 6.58 3.16 -1.58
C THR A 184 5.45 2.13 -1.55
N PHE A 185 5.75 0.93 -2.02
CA PHE A 185 4.88 -0.24 -2.01
C PHE A 185 5.55 -1.33 -1.18
N SER A 186 4.99 -1.67 -0.01
CA SER A 186 5.62 -2.56 0.96
C SER A 186 4.64 -3.59 1.53
N ARG A 187 5.01 -4.87 1.57
CA ARG A 187 4.15 -5.96 2.07
C ARG A 187 2.80 -6.00 1.36
N LEU A 188 2.84 -6.02 0.05
CA LEU A 188 1.69 -6.12 -0.83
C LEU A 188 1.78 -7.38 -1.67
N GLY A 189 0.67 -7.76 -2.27
CA GLY A 189 0.53 -8.99 -3.03
C GLY A 189 0.10 -10.17 -2.17
N ARG A 190 -0.44 -11.18 -2.81
CA ARG A 190 -0.77 -12.49 -2.25
C ARG A 190 -0.98 -13.51 -3.35
N CYS A 191 -0.72 -14.80 -3.06
CA CYS A 191 -1.04 -15.95 -3.92
C CYS A 191 -1.52 -17.11 -3.05
N ASP A 192 -2.61 -16.89 -2.30
CA ASP A 192 -3.18 -17.85 -1.37
C ASP A 192 -4.68 -18.07 -1.59
N ARG A 193 -5.32 -18.89 -0.81
CA ARG A 193 -6.78 -19.13 -0.80
C ARG A 193 -7.36 -19.67 -2.11
N GLY A 194 -6.54 -20.16 -3.04
CA GLY A 194 -7.00 -20.63 -4.36
C GLY A 194 -7.59 -19.54 -5.25
N LEU A 195 -7.32 -18.27 -4.94
CA LEU A 195 -7.70 -17.12 -5.73
C LEU A 195 -6.56 -16.70 -6.67
N SER A 196 -6.87 -15.93 -7.71
CA SER A 196 -5.84 -15.29 -8.53
C SER A 196 -4.91 -14.45 -7.67
N CYS A 197 -3.62 -14.42 -8.01
CA CYS A 197 -2.66 -13.62 -7.25
C CYS A 197 -2.98 -12.13 -7.33
N ALA A 198 -2.85 -11.45 -6.21
CA ALA A 198 -2.80 -10.00 -6.14
C ALA A 198 -1.34 -9.50 -6.25
N HIS A 199 -1.15 -8.24 -6.59
CA HIS A 199 0.15 -7.63 -6.94
C HIS A 199 0.36 -6.32 -6.18
N SER A 200 1.60 -5.81 -6.11
CA SER A 200 1.79 -4.49 -5.49
C SER A 200 1.15 -3.38 -6.33
N VAL A 201 1.33 -3.43 -7.65
CA VAL A 201 0.62 -2.61 -8.63
C VAL A 201 0.22 -3.51 -9.79
N TYR A 202 -1.08 -3.53 -10.12
CA TYR A 202 -1.56 -4.20 -11.32
C TYR A 202 -2.41 -3.25 -12.17
N THR A 203 -1.97 -3.02 -13.41
CA THR A 203 -2.75 -2.23 -14.34
C THR A 203 -3.25 -3.09 -15.50
N GLY A 204 -4.51 -2.91 -15.84
CA GLY A 204 -5.09 -3.38 -17.09
C GLY A 204 -4.49 -2.63 -18.30
N VAL A 205 -5.26 -2.53 -19.38
CA VAL A 205 -4.84 -1.83 -20.60
C VAL A 205 -4.97 -0.31 -20.37
N TYR A 206 -3.96 0.28 -19.74
CA TYR A 206 -3.80 1.74 -19.62
C TYR A 206 -2.92 2.24 -20.78
N GLY A 207 -3.24 3.40 -21.34
CA GLY A 207 -2.50 3.95 -22.50
C GLY A 207 -1.01 4.17 -22.21
N ARG A 208 -0.69 4.59 -20.99
CA ARG A 208 0.70 4.74 -20.51
C ARG A 208 0.80 4.50 -18.99
N VAL A 209 1.88 3.85 -18.58
CA VAL A 209 2.26 3.70 -17.16
C VAL A 209 3.65 4.29 -16.95
N VAL A 210 3.77 5.25 -16.04
CA VAL A 210 5.01 5.92 -15.65
C VAL A 210 5.29 5.65 -14.19
N VAL A 211 6.42 5.00 -13.86
CA VAL A 211 6.83 4.71 -12.48
C VAL A 211 8.26 5.20 -12.28
N THR A 212 8.43 6.18 -11.41
CA THR A 212 9.74 6.81 -11.20
C THR A 212 10.04 6.98 -9.72
N ARG A 213 11.33 6.88 -9.33
CA ARG A 213 11.83 7.14 -7.97
C ARG A 213 11.03 6.43 -6.87
N THR A 214 10.46 5.29 -7.20
CA THR A 214 9.54 4.53 -6.36
C THR A 214 10.22 3.28 -5.80
N ARG A 215 9.88 2.92 -4.58
CA ARG A 215 10.39 1.74 -3.88
C ARG A 215 9.32 0.65 -3.81
N PHE A 216 9.68 -0.54 -4.23
CA PHE A 216 8.93 -1.77 -4.06
C PHE A 216 9.73 -2.70 -3.15
N GLU A 217 9.11 -3.20 -2.07
CA GLU A 217 9.81 -4.04 -1.11
C GLU A 217 8.88 -5.03 -0.39
N LYS A 218 9.48 -6.12 0.12
CA LYS A 218 8.81 -7.04 1.06
C LYS A 218 7.49 -7.58 0.54
N GLY A 219 7.38 -7.86 -0.76
CA GLY A 219 6.17 -8.44 -1.34
C GLY A 219 5.74 -9.71 -0.62
N SER A 220 4.45 -9.97 -0.56
CA SER A 220 3.86 -11.15 0.09
C SER A 220 3.12 -12.07 -0.89
N GLY A 221 3.57 -12.08 -2.14
CA GLY A 221 3.05 -12.85 -3.27
C GLY A 221 2.88 -12.00 -4.53
N GLY A 222 2.70 -12.65 -5.68
CA GLY A 222 2.51 -11.99 -6.96
C GLY A 222 3.70 -11.14 -7.43
N HIS A 223 3.43 -10.26 -8.37
CA HIS A 223 4.44 -9.36 -8.96
C HIS A 223 4.52 -8.03 -8.21
N TYR A 224 5.66 -7.34 -8.28
CA TYR A 224 5.75 -5.98 -7.76
C TYR A 224 5.07 -4.97 -8.70
N LEU A 225 5.39 -5.02 -9.98
CA LEU A 225 4.74 -4.20 -11.00
C LEU A 225 4.31 -5.08 -12.17
N LYS A 226 3.00 -5.26 -12.32
CA LYS A 226 2.38 -5.94 -13.46
C LYS A 226 1.56 -4.94 -14.26
N THR A 227 1.78 -4.84 -15.57
CA THR A 227 1.06 -3.88 -16.41
C THR A 227 0.83 -4.40 -17.82
N ARG A 228 -0.42 -4.27 -18.29
CA ARG A 228 -0.82 -4.56 -19.68
C ARG A 228 -0.76 -3.31 -20.58
N SER A 229 -0.16 -2.23 -20.08
CA SER A 229 -0.02 -0.97 -20.83
C SER A 229 0.84 -1.16 -22.09
N PRO A 230 0.42 -0.64 -23.24
CA PRO A 230 1.23 -0.66 -24.46
C PRO A 230 2.49 0.22 -24.38
N ARG A 231 2.57 1.11 -23.38
CA ARG A 231 3.72 2.01 -23.22
C ARG A 231 4.10 2.19 -21.74
N VAL A 232 5.36 1.94 -21.43
CA VAL A 232 5.88 2.08 -20.07
C VAL A 232 7.09 3.02 -20.00
N GLU A 233 7.21 3.71 -18.87
CA GLU A 233 8.41 4.45 -18.44
C GLU A 233 8.70 4.05 -16.99
N ILE A 234 9.62 3.09 -16.78
CA ILE A 234 9.93 2.53 -15.46
C ILE A 234 11.39 2.84 -15.17
N ARG A 235 11.66 3.90 -14.42
CA ARG A 235 13.05 4.33 -14.22
C ARG A 235 13.34 4.87 -12.82
N ASP A 236 14.59 4.73 -12.43
CA ASP A 236 15.13 5.26 -11.17
C ASP A 236 14.41 4.67 -9.94
N ASN A 237 13.90 3.41 -10.05
CA ASN A 237 13.18 2.73 -8.99
C ASN A 237 14.07 1.73 -8.25
N SER A 238 13.61 1.31 -7.06
CA SER A 238 14.17 0.20 -6.30
C SER A 238 13.15 -0.93 -6.14
N PHE A 239 13.48 -2.12 -6.64
CA PHE A 239 12.75 -3.36 -6.41
C PHE A 239 13.60 -4.24 -5.49
N ASP A 240 13.34 -4.19 -4.19
CA ASP A 240 14.07 -4.91 -3.16
C ASP A 240 13.24 -6.07 -2.60
N ASP A 241 13.44 -7.24 -3.18
CA ASP A 241 12.73 -8.46 -2.81
C ASP A 241 13.46 -9.29 -1.74
N THR A 242 14.52 -8.76 -1.13
CA THR A 242 15.34 -9.52 -0.15
C THR A 242 14.55 -10.04 1.05
N GLN A 243 13.46 -9.38 1.41
CA GLN A 243 12.52 -9.76 2.46
C GLN A 243 11.13 -10.12 1.88
N GLY A 244 11.03 -10.37 0.58
CA GLY A 244 9.82 -10.87 -0.06
C GLY A 244 9.55 -12.33 0.29
N THR A 245 8.28 -12.74 0.23
CA THR A 245 7.83 -14.11 0.44
C THR A 245 6.89 -14.52 -0.69
N ALA A 246 7.15 -15.69 -1.28
CA ALA A 246 6.37 -16.26 -2.39
C ALA A 246 6.10 -15.26 -3.54
N THR A 247 7.06 -14.35 -3.81
CA THR A 247 6.94 -13.34 -4.86
C THR A 247 7.25 -13.90 -6.25
N ASN A 248 6.75 -13.23 -7.28
CA ASN A 248 6.98 -13.58 -8.69
C ASN A 248 7.95 -12.58 -9.34
N TYR A 249 7.75 -12.16 -10.59
CA TYR A 249 8.62 -11.19 -11.28
C TYR A 249 8.63 -9.83 -10.60
N LEU A 250 9.76 -9.11 -10.73
CA LEU A 250 9.83 -7.72 -10.25
C LEU A 250 9.06 -6.78 -11.20
N ILE A 251 9.18 -7.01 -12.50
CA ILE A 251 8.42 -6.31 -13.54
C ILE A 251 7.83 -7.36 -14.48
N ASP A 252 6.52 -7.30 -14.68
CA ASP A 252 5.78 -8.14 -15.61
C ASP A 252 5.02 -7.27 -16.62
N LEU A 253 5.36 -7.43 -17.90
CA LEU A 253 4.68 -6.84 -19.05
C LEU A 253 3.95 -7.95 -19.82
N PRO A 254 2.88 -8.55 -19.25
CA PRO A 254 2.36 -9.83 -19.68
C PRO A 254 1.78 -9.82 -21.10
N ALA A 255 1.38 -8.66 -21.61
CA ALA A 255 0.82 -8.48 -22.96
C ALA A 255 1.81 -7.83 -23.96
N GLY A 256 3.08 -7.66 -23.56
CA GLY A 256 4.06 -6.86 -24.30
C GLY A 256 3.93 -5.36 -24.02
N SER A 257 4.96 -4.59 -24.33
CA SER A 257 4.99 -3.13 -24.17
C SER A 257 6.16 -2.51 -24.90
N THR A 258 6.05 -1.23 -25.25
CA THR A 258 7.16 -0.38 -25.71
C THR A 258 7.55 0.63 -24.64
N GLY A 259 8.63 1.39 -24.86
CA GLY A 259 9.10 2.42 -23.94
C GLY A 259 10.42 2.07 -23.28
N ARG A 260 10.55 2.31 -21.96
CA ARG A 260 11.86 2.20 -21.30
C ARG A 260 11.78 1.63 -19.90
N ILE A 261 12.72 0.73 -19.56
CA ILE A 261 13.01 0.25 -18.20
C ILE A 261 14.48 0.59 -17.92
N ALA A 262 14.75 1.63 -17.11
CA ALA A 262 16.12 2.15 -17.00
C ALA A 262 16.49 2.58 -15.58
N ASN A 263 17.78 2.44 -15.25
CA ASN A 263 18.38 2.92 -14.00
C ASN A 263 17.71 2.38 -12.73
N ASN A 264 17.09 1.21 -12.80
CA ASN A 264 16.46 0.60 -11.63
C ASN A 264 17.45 -0.29 -10.87
N LEU A 265 17.34 -0.31 -9.54
CA LEU A 265 17.95 -1.30 -8.69
C LEU A 265 16.98 -2.47 -8.51
N MET A 266 17.43 -3.69 -8.85
CA MET A 266 16.63 -4.91 -8.82
C MET A 266 17.34 -5.99 -8.00
N ILE A 267 16.79 -6.37 -6.87
CA ILE A 267 17.36 -7.39 -6.00
C ILE A 267 16.33 -8.50 -5.79
N GLN A 268 16.60 -9.69 -6.33
CA GLN A 268 15.73 -10.85 -6.14
C GLN A 268 15.87 -11.41 -4.72
N GLY A 269 14.76 -11.82 -4.11
CA GLY A 269 14.72 -12.51 -2.83
C GLY A 269 15.00 -14.02 -2.94
N ARG A 270 15.08 -14.68 -1.79
CA ARG A 270 15.25 -16.14 -1.70
C ARG A 270 13.94 -16.91 -1.78
N ASP A 271 12.87 -16.34 -1.23
CA ASP A 271 11.55 -16.94 -1.16
C ASP A 271 10.69 -16.46 -2.34
N LYS A 272 10.64 -17.28 -3.37
CA LYS A 272 9.97 -16.97 -4.64
C LYS A 272 8.99 -18.08 -5.02
N GLU A 273 7.79 -17.69 -5.41
CA GLU A 273 6.91 -18.55 -6.21
C GLU A 273 7.55 -18.83 -7.57
N ASN A 274 8.11 -17.79 -8.21
CA ASN A 274 8.80 -17.89 -9.48
C ASN A 274 10.11 -17.09 -9.46
N TYR A 275 11.21 -17.78 -9.63
CA TYR A 275 12.56 -17.20 -9.70
C TYR A 275 13.13 -17.14 -11.13
N GLY A 276 12.35 -17.51 -12.14
CA GLY A 276 12.81 -17.69 -13.52
C GLY A 276 13.34 -16.41 -14.17
N ALA A 277 12.71 -15.27 -13.88
CA ALA A 277 13.16 -13.99 -14.42
C ALA A 277 12.97 -12.83 -13.43
N LEU A 278 13.64 -11.69 -13.70
CA LEU A 278 13.37 -10.43 -13.02
C LEU A 278 12.35 -9.60 -13.81
N ILE A 279 12.51 -9.51 -15.12
CA ILE A 279 11.63 -8.82 -16.06
C ILE A 279 11.08 -9.86 -17.03
N ALA A 280 9.75 -9.95 -17.14
CA ALA A 280 9.04 -10.78 -18.11
C ALA A 280 8.35 -9.90 -19.15
N VAL A 281 8.47 -10.24 -20.44
CA VAL A 281 7.89 -9.51 -21.57
C VAL A 281 7.04 -10.44 -22.39
N ALA A 282 5.75 -10.13 -22.53
CA ALA A 282 4.75 -10.85 -23.34
C ALA A 282 4.59 -12.33 -22.94
N ALA A 283 4.67 -12.64 -21.63
CA ALA A 283 4.58 -14.02 -21.15
C ALA A 283 3.14 -14.59 -21.18
N GLU A 284 2.10 -13.76 -21.23
CA GLU A 284 0.70 -14.20 -21.29
C GLU A 284 0.06 -13.96 -22.66
N ALA A 285 0.42 -12.84 -23.33
CA ALA A 285 -0.14 -12.44 -24.61
C ALA A 285 0.85 -11.56 -25.39
N ARG A 286 0.57 -11.32 -26.67
CA ARG A 286 1.33 -10.42 -27.55
C ARG A 286 0.41 -9.34 -28.10
N ASP A 287 -0.42 -8.75 -27.25
CA ASP A 287 -1.45 -7.78 -27.64
C ASP A 287 -0.82 -6.43 -28.01
N ASN A 288 0.34 -6.13 -27.41
CA ASN A 288 1.09 -4.89 -27.68
C ASN A 288 2.42 -5.20 -28.34
N PRO A 289 2.92 -4.34 -29.26
CA PRO A 289 4.27 -4.46 -29.77
C PRO A 289 5.29 -4.28 -28.65
N SER A 290 6.38 -5.03 -28.73
CA SER A 290 7.54 -4.91 -27.83
C SER A 290 8.81 -4.47 -28.56
N ARG A 291 8.74 -4.29 -29.87
CA ARG A 291 9.88 -3.85 -30.69
C ARG A 291 10.42 -2.52 -30.16
N GLY A 292 11.74 -2.53 -29.86
CA GLY A 292 12.42 -1.33 -29.40
C GLY A 292 12.16 -0.96 -27.94
N LEU A 293 11.54 -1.85 -27.12
CA LEU A 293 11.52 -1.67 -25.67
C LEU A 293 12.97 -1.58 -25.18
N VAL A 294 13.33 -0.43 -24.61
CA VAL A 294 14.69 -0.13 -24.14
C VAL A 294 14.86 -0.60 -22.70
N ILE A 295 15.88 -1.43 -22.43
CA ILE A 295 16.20 -1.91 -21.06
C ILE A 295 17.70 -1.68 -20.82
N GLU A 296 18.04 -0.63 -20.06
CA GLU A 296 19.44 -0.20 -19.91
C GLU A 296 19.71 0.47 -18.56
N GLY A 297 20.98 0.53 -18.17
CA GLY A 297 21.43 1.24 -16.97
C GLY A 297 20.93 0.61 -15.66
N ASN A 298 20.28 -0.55 -15.71
CA ASN A 298 19.76 -1.19 -14.50
C ASN A 298 20.90 -1.95 -13.79
N ARG A 299 20.81 -2.00 -12.47
CA ARG A 299 21.64 -2.85 -11.63
C ARG A 299 20.80 -3.97 -11.06
N ALA A 300 21.19 -5.23 -11.31
CA ALA A 300 20.41 -6.39 -10.90
C ALA A 300 21.29 -7.43 -10.18
N SER A 301 20.72 -8.07 -9.16
CA SER A 301 21.36 -9.14 -8.41
C SER A 301 20.38 -10.21 -7.93
N VAL A 302 20.91 -11.42 -7.70
CA VAL A 302 20.19 -12.56 -7.15
C VAL A 302 20.95 -13.13 -5.95
N PRO A 303 20.26 -13.84 -5.02
CA PRO A 303 20.91 -14.46 -3.88
C PRO A 303 21.93 -15.49 -4.31
N GLN A 304 23.13 -15.42 -3.74
CA GLN A 304 24.18 -16.41 -4.00
C GLN A 304 23.87 -17.77 -3.34
N GLY A 305 24.40 -18.86 -3.90
CA GLY A 305 24.32 -20.21 -3.32
C GLY A 305 22.95 -20.88 -3.43
N THR A 306 22.05 -20.39 -4.25
CA THR A 306 20.73 -21.01 -4.46
C THR A 306 20.74 -22.10 -5.53
N GLY A 307 21.80 -22.19 -6.36
CA GLY A 307 21.88 -23.11 -7.50
C GLY A 307 20.86 -22.80 -8.62
N ARG A 308 20.13 -21.69 -8.53
CA ARG A 308 19.09 -21.29 -9.49
C ARG A 308 19.70 -20.50 -10.64
N LYS A 309 19.16 -20.73 -11.86
CA LYS A 309 19.41 -19.86 -13.00
C LYS A 309 18.26 -18.86 -13.05
N THR A 310 18.59 -17.59 -13.08
CA THR A 310 17.61 -16.51 -13.21
C THR A 310 17.95 -15.65 -14.42
N ILE A 311 16.96 -15.31 -15.21
CA ILE A 311 17.10 -14.47 -16.39
C ILE A 311 16.80 -13.03 -15.98
N PHE A 312 17.65 -12.08 -16.41
CA PHE A 312 17.37 -10.66 -16.15
C PHE A 312 16.18 -10.20 -16.99
N VAL A 313 16.15 -10.51 -18.29
CA VAL A 313 15.00 -10.24 -19.17
C VAL A 313 14.64 -11.51 -19.93
N ALA A 314 13.46 -12.06 -19.65
CA ALA A 314 12.86 -13.17 -20.38
C ALA A 314 11.79 -12.63 -21.34
N ASP A 315 11.91 -12.96 -22.65
CA ASP A 315 11.12 -12.39 -23.73
C ASP A 315 10.35 -13.45 -24.52
N TRP A 316 9.04 -13.39 -24.46
CA TRP A 316 8.09 -14.19 -25.26
C TRP A 316 7.51 -13.43 -26.44
N SER A 317 7.86 -12.15 -26.64
CA SER A 317 7.27 -11.31 -27.71
C SER A 317 7.65 -11.79 -29.12
N GLY A 318 8.82 -12.43 -29.25
CA GLY A 318 9.40 -12.77 -30.54
C GLY A 318 9.96 -11.56 -31.31
N GLU A 319 9.89 -10.36 -30.74
CA GLU A 319 10.34 -9.13 -31.38
C GLU A 319 11.78 -8.73 -30.96
N ALA A 320 12.29 -7.66 -31.53
CA ALA A 320 13.62 -7.14 -31.20
C ALA A 320 13.52 -6.10 -30.09
N LEU A 321 13.92 -6.48 -28.86
CA LEU A 321 14.11 -5.55 -27.76
C LEU A 321 15.47 -4.85 -27.86
N ALA A 322 15.58 -3.63 -27.34
CA ALA A 322 16.83 -2.87 -27.25
C ALA A 322 17.44 -3.03 -25.84
N ILE A 323 18.20 -4.11 -25.63
CA ILE A 323 18.88 -4.40 -24.36
C ILE A 323 20.24 -3.69 -24.35
N GLY A 324 20.33 -2.54 -23.71
CA GLY A 324 21.55 -1.75 -23.53
C GLY A 324 22.48 -2.30 -22.43
N PRO A 325 23.49 -1.54 -22.02
CA PRO A 325 24.34 -1.88 -20.88
C PRO A 325 23.54 -1.95 -19.59
N ASN A 326 23.72 -3.04 -18.82
CA ASN A 326 23.17 -3.24 -17.47
C ASN A 326 24.24 -3.89 -16.59
N GLU A 327 24.28 -3.54 -15.30
CA GLU A 327 25.19 -4.14 -14.32
C GLU A 327 24.50 -5.36 -13.68
N LEU A 328 24.95 -6.56 -14.06
CA LEU A 328 24.35 -7.82 -13.61
C LEU A 328 25.28 -8.57 -12.67
N GLY A 329 24.77 -8.91 -11.50
CA GLY A 329 25.48 -9.76 -10.54
C GLY A 329 25.63 -11.21 -11.00
N PRO A 330 26.51 -11.97 -10.36
CA PRO A 330 26.72 -13.39 -10.67
C PRO A 330 25.40 -14.19 -10.57
N GLY A 331 25.23 -15.18 -11.47
CA GLY A 331 24.04 -16.05 -11.51
C GLY A 331 22.88 -15.52 -12.36
N LEU A 332 23.01 -14.33 -12.96
CA LEU A 332 22.04 -13.80 -13.90
C LEU A 332 22.43 -14.06 -15.36
N THR A 333 21.50 -14.62 -16.13
CA THR A 333 21.56 -14.60 -17.60
C THR A 333 20.99 -13.27 -18.09
N ARG A 334 21.72 -12.56 -18.96
CA ARG A 334 21.31 -11.21 -19.38
C ARG A 334 19.98 -11.15 -20.10
N PHE A 335 19.73 -12.07 -21.02
CA PHE A 335 18.57 -12.05 -21.90
C PHE A 335 18.32 -13.46 -22.44
N GLU A 336 17.07 -13.86 -22.54
CA GLU A 336 16.66 -15.10 -23.17
C GLU A 336 15.34 -14.89 -23.92
N LYS A 337 15.29 -15.35 -25.17
CA LYS A 337 14.03 -15.51 -25.92
C LYS A 337 13.45 -16.86 -25.61
N ILE A 338 12.17 -16.87 -25.23
CA ILE A 338 11.44 -18.06 -24.83
C ILE A 338 10.47 -18.49 -25.94
#